data_7541be2434126dc0890a472dfa2e7a0f
#
_entry.id   7541be2434126dc0890a472dfa2e7a0f
#
_cell.length_a   1.000
_cell.length_b   1.000
_cell.length_c   1.000
_cell.angle_alpha   90.00
_cell.angle_beta   90.00
_cell.angle_gamma   90.00
#
_symmetry.space_group_name_H-M   'P 1'
#
loop_
_entity.id
_entity.type
_entity.pdbx_description
1 polymer ?
#
loop_
_entity_poly.entity_id
_entity_poly.type
_entity_poly.pdbx_seq_one_letter_code
_entity_poly.pdbx_strand_id
1 'polypeptide(L)'
;MKLYISRFFLFYAIPAFLVSILSIIVTIFTAGMTFAPLTFLIIPLYYYLLRTKINRQTFHIILWLNIITYTLLLICIIISNGYLSSPIWNVFAANQFLYIPSLFFTIMTGEYLSWIVLLLLCYISELAICYFIVKPKYELKNIIIVVLCIVLSLGIDVFLFFDSPAQKYQAHGFEYMQGFSSTDLEPFYPYTENNKLVQLNEPSTLTIENPDDMPILDGAEACYPVYAAIANTVYKDIDQIEKKHFETTQSLNGKIVTFYNTAVGYERLFNREVDMFFGAKPSPSQQELAKEMNVQLEYTPIGKEAFVFFVNKDNPIDNISSEDLRKIYHGDITNWKDIGGTDEDIIAFQRPERSGSQSMMLHFMRDVSLKEPLTYEMITGMGGIIQEVAEYHNEDGALGYTFKYFLEGLNQEENVKILSIDGVYPTNKNIKNGDYPLSTYLYCVTHKNGEKENIKKLLDYLLSPQGQYIIEQTGYCGLK
;
A
#
# COMPACT_ATOMS: atom_id res chain seq x y z
N MET A 1 38.45 7.71 34.78
CA MET A 1 37.43 6.75 34.31
C MET A 1 36.14 6.81 35.13
N LYS A 2 36.14 6.54 36.47
CA LYS A 2 34.90 6.59 37.31
C LYS A 2 34.11 7.90 37.18
N LEU A 3 34.77 9.04 37.08
CA LEU A 3 34.13 10.36 36.97
C LEU A 3 33.40 10.55 35.59
N TYR A 4 33.97 10.04 34.48
CA TYR A 4 33.32 10.08 33.15
C TYR A 4 32.11 9.16 33.10
N ILE A 5 32.21 7.97 33.66
CA ILE A 5 31.10 7.01 33.73
C ILE A 5 29.95 7.62 34.54
N SER A 6 30.21 8.18 35.72
CA SER A 6 29.16 8.83 36.53
C SER A 6 28.49 10.00 35.83
N ARG A 7 29.24 10.78 35.02
CA ARG A 7 28.68 11.89 34.24
C ARG A 7 27.86 11.43 33.04
N PHE A 8 28.32 10.38 32.36
CA PHE A 8 27.56 9.76 31.29
C PHE A 8 26.20 9.29 31.84
N PHE A 9 26.17 8.57 32.94
CA PHE A 9 24.90 8.15 33.53
C PHE A 9 24.01 9.32 33.93
N LEU A 10 24.56 10.34 34.60
CA LEU A 10 23.77 11.46 35.09
C LEU A 10 23.23 12.38 33.99
N PHE A 11 24.00 12.63 32.94
CA PHE A 11 23.68 13.64 31.94
C PHE A 11 23.31 13.09 30.56
N TYR A 12 23.31 11.78 30.42
CA TYR A 12 22.84 11.13 29.19
C TYR A 12 21.87 9.99 29.49
N ALA A 13 22.26 8.99 30.28
CA ALA A 13 21.44 7.80 30.48
C ALA A 13 20.12 8.10 31.22
N ILE A 14 20.14 8.88 32.28
CA ILE A 14 18.92 9.21 33.05
C ILE A 14 17.96 10.07 32.24
N PRO A 15 18.36 11.19 31.60
CA PRO A 15 17.45 11.98 30.79
C PRO A 15 16.90 11.20 29.60
N ALA A 16 17.71 10.40 28.88
CA ALA A 16 17.26 9.55 27.80
C ALA A 16 16.18 8.56 28.24
N PHE A 17 16.36 7.92 29.42
CA PHE A 17 15.38 7.01 29.98
C PHE A 17 14.07 7.72 30.37
N LEU A 18 14.15 8.92 30.96
CA LEU A 18 12.99 9.73 31.33
C LEU A 18 12.20 10.15 30.10
N VAL A 19 12.87 10.61 29.04
CA VAL A 19 12.24 10.95 27.76
C VAL A 19 11.57 9.73 27.14
N SER A 20 12.25 8.58 27.14
CA SER A 20 11.69 7.33 26.62
C SER A 20 10.40 6.92 27.32
N ILE A 21 10.36 6.94 28.65
CA ILE A 21 9.14 6.61 29.40
C ILE A 21 8.03 7.61 29.10
N LEU A 22 8.37 8.91 29.11
CA LEU A 22 7.36 9.95 28.88
C LEU A 22 6.82 9.88 27.45
N SER A 23 7.65 9.58 26.43
CA SER A 23 7.22 9.40 25.06
C SER A 23 6.23 8.24 24.91
N ILE A 24 6.49 7.11 25.59
CA ILE A 24 5.57 5.97 25.63
C ILE A 24 4.22 6.37 26.24
N ILE A 25 4.23 7.07 27.37
CA ILE A 25 3.01 7.54 28.02
C ILE A 25 2.21 8.45 27.07
N VAL A 26 2.87 9.43 26.46
CA VAL A 26 2.22 10.35 25.50
C VAL A 26 1.63 9.57 24.33
N THR A 27 2.37 8.63 23.76
CA THR A 27 1.92 7.79 22.65
C THR A 27 0.66 6.99 22.99
N ILE A 28 0.61 6.39 24.19
CA ILE A 28 -0.58 5.64 24.66
C ILE A 28 -1.81 6.56 24.77
N PHE A 29 -1.64 7.76 25.34
CA PHE A 29 -2.76 8.69 25.54
C PHE A 29 -3.21 9.41 24.26
N THR A 30 -2.34 9.53 23.26
CA THR A 30 -2.65 10.24 22.00
C THR A 30 -2.93 9.29 20.84
N ALA A 31 -2.92 7.97 21.10
CA ALA A 31 -3.08 6.91 20.09
C ALA A 31 -2.11 7.03 18.90
N GLY A 32 -0.91 7.59 19.13
CA GLY A 32 0.14 7.68 18.11
C GLY A 32 1.36 8.47 18.57
N MET A 33 2.46 8.39 17.81
CA MET A 33 3.73 9.05 18.17
C MET A 33 3.83 10.52 17.73
N THR A 34 2.81 11.09 17.11
CA THR A 34 2.86 12.45 16.56
C THR A 34 3.25 13.51 17.58
N PHE A 35 2.83 13.37 18.85
CA PHE A 35 3.17 14.28 19.93
C PHE A 35 4.38 13.84 20.77
N ALA A 36 4.90 12.64 20.55
CA ALA A 36 6.07 12.14 21.29
C ALA A 36 7.31 13.05 21.20
N PRO A 37 7.61 13.71 20.05
CA PRO A 37 8.72 14.64 19.98
C PRO A 37 8.69 15.76 21.03
N LEU A 38 7.50 16.21 21.46
CA LEU A 38 7.37 17.27 22.47
C LEU A 38 7.93 16.87 23.83
N THR A 39 8.13 15.58 24.10
CA THR A 39 8.67 15.09 25.37
C THR A 39 10.14 15.49 25.58
N PHE A 40 10.85 15.94 24.52
CA PHE A 40 12.19 16.53 24.66
C PHE A 40 12.23 17.70 25.64
N LEU A 41 11.09 18.39 25.88
CA LEU A 41 11.00 19.53 26.80
C LEU A 41 11.36 19.17 28.25
N ILE A 42 11.39 17.88 28.62
CA ILE A 42 11.90 17.46 29.92
C ILE A 42 13.40 17.71 30.07
N ILE A 43 14.17 17.70 28.98
CA ILE A 43 15.61 17.91 28.97
C ILE A 43 16.02 19.26 29.56
N PRO A 44 15.47 20.42 29.08
CA PRO A 44 15.73 21.71 29.66
C PRO A 44 15.50 21.77 31.18
N LEU A 45 14.38 21.21 31.63
CA LEU A 45 14.03 21.19 33.04
C LEU A 45 15.05 20.37 33.85
N TYR A 46 15.36 19.15 33.40
CA TYR A 46 16.31 18.26 34.04
C TYR A 46 17.70 18.89 34.17
N TYR A 47 18.21 19.46 33.07
CA TYR A 47 19.52 20.11 33.07
C TYR A 47 19.55 21.39 33.92
N TYR A 48 18.46 22.15 33.93
CA TYR A 48 18.34 23.32 34.81
C TYR A 48 18.43 22.93 36.28
N LEU A 49 17.77 21.85 36.70
CA LEU A 49 17.85 21.34 38.09
C LEU A 49 19.24 20.90 38.46
N LEU A 50 20.02 20.36 37.52
CA LEU A 50 21.39 19.89 37.75
C LEU A 50 22.48 20.87 37.30
N ARG A 51 22.13 22.13 37.03
CA ARG A 51 23.04 23.14 36.45
C ARG A 51 24.36 23.32 37.21
N THR A 52 24.36 23.15 38.52
CA THR A 52 25.57 23.27 39.37
C THR A 52 26.57 22.12 39.20
N LYS A 53 26.10 20.99 38.65
CA LYS A 53 26.93 19.79 38.39
C LYS A 53 27.46 19.74 36.96
N ILE A 54 26.95 20.58 36.04
CA ILE A 54 27.36 20.64 34.66
C ILE A 54 28.68 21.40 34.57
N ASN A 55 29.66 20.81 33.89
CA ASN A 55 30.97 21.43 33.68
C ASN A 55 31.49 21.14 32.25
N ARG A 56 32.70 21.60 31.97
CA ARG A 56 33.33 21.47 30.65
C ARG A 56 33.46 20.01 30.17
N GLN A 57 33.67 19.06 31.08
CA GLN A 57 33.74 17.63 30.71
C GLN A 57 32.38 17.10 30.29
N THR A 58 31.31 17.50 30.98
CA THR A 58 29.93 17.17 30.56
C THR A 58 29.65 17.71 29.19
N PHE A 59 29.98 18.96 28.92
CA PHE A 59 29.82 19.57 27.60
C PHE A 59 30.54 18.78 26.50
N HIS A 60 31.80 18.37 26.72
CA HIS A 60 32.53 17.57 25.72
C HIS A 60 31.91 16.19 25.49
N ILE A 61 31.39 15.53 26.49
CA ILE A 61 30.71 14.25 26.35
C ILE A 61 29.48 14.42 25.44
N ILE A 62 28.62 15.40 25.74
CA ILE A 62 27.42 15.68 24.95
C ILE A 62 27.77 16.09 23.53
N LEU A 63 28.81 16.91 23.33
CA LEU A 63 29.26 17.31 21.99
C LEU A 63 29.70 16.10 21.17
N TRP A 64 30.48 15.18 21.71
CA TRP A 64 30.90 13.99 20.98
C TRP A 64 29.75 13.05 20.70
N LEU A 65 28.80 12.90 21.61
CA LEU A 65 27.59 12.11 21.35
C LEU A 65 26.78 12.69 20.19
N ASN A 66 26.61 14.01 20.15
CA ASN A 66 25.95 14.68 19.02
C ASN A 66 26.67 14.42 17.70
N ILE A 67 28.00 14.60 17.64
CA ILE A 67 28.79 14.38 16.43
C ILE A 67 28.62 12.93 15.94
N ILE A 68 28.73 11.95 16.82
CA ILE A 68 28.56 10.53 16.48
C ILE A 68 27.15 10.26 15.94
N THR A 69 26.11 10.78 16.60
CA THR A 69 24.72 10.56 16.20
C THR A 69 24.43 11.15 14.82
N TYR A 70 24.82 12.40 14.57
CA TYR A 70 24.59 13.03 13.25
C TYR A 70 25.38 12.37 12.14
N THR A 71 26.65 12.01 12.40
CA THR A 71 27.45 11.28 11.41
C THR A 71 26.83 9.92 11.08
N LEU A 72 26.34 9.20 12.08
CA LEU A 72 25.71 7.91 11.89
C LEU A 72 24.36 8.05 11.15
N LEU A 73 23.59 9.09 11.45
CA LEU A 73 22.35 9.41 10.74
C LEU A 73 22.61 9.62 9.26
N LEU A 74 23.60 10.47 8.92
CA LEU A 74 24.00 10.72 7.54
C LEU A 74 24.41 9.42 6.83
N ILE A 75 25.22 8.59 7.47
CA ILE A 75 25.65 7.29 6.91
C ILE A 75 24.43 6.39 6.66
N CYS A 76 23.49 6.34 7.60
CA CYS A 76 22.26 5.54 7.44
C CYS A 76 21.40 6.04 6.27
N ILE A 77 21.21 7.34 6.10
CA ILE A 77 20.45 7.93 5.00
C ILE A 77 21.09 7.55 3.65
N ILE A 78 22.40 7.72 3.52
CA ILE A 78 23.14 7.42 2.28
C ILE A 78 23.07 5.93 1.95
N ILE A 79 23.38 5.04 2.91
CA ILE A 79 23.43 3.58 2.65
C ILE A 79 22.05 3.00 2.41
N SER A 80 21.03 3.52 3.12
CA SER A 80 19.66 3.04 2.97
C SER A 80 18.94 3.62 1.76
N ASN A 81 19.51 4.61 1.07
CA ASN A 81 18.80 5.43 0.09
C ASN A 81 17.49 6.00 0.65
N GLY A 82 17.42 6.28 1.97
CA GLY A 82 16.25 6.77 2.68
C GLY A 82 15.21 5.71 3.10
N TYR A 83 15.42 4.43 2.75
CA TYR A 83 14.50 3.35 3.16
C TYR A 83 14.64 3.01 4.64
N LEU A 84 13.64 3.38 5.44
CA LEU A 84 13.63 3.12 6.89
C LEU A 84 13.56 1.63 7.25
N SER A 85 13.14 0.77 6.34
CA SER A 85 13.15 -0.70 6.47
C SER A 85 14.54 -1.32 6.29
N SER A 86 15.54 -0.57 5.83
CA SER A 86 16.89 -1.08 5.60
C SER A 86 17.55 -1.55 6.90
N PRO A 87 18.24 -2.71 6.92
CA PRO A 87 18.93 -3.23 8.11
C PRO A 87 19.98 -2.30 8.72
N ILE A 88 20.50 -1.31 7.97
CA ILE A 88 21.47 -0.34 8.46
C ILE A 88 20.89 0.50 9.62
N TRP A 89 19.58 0.73 9.65
CA TRP A 89 18.91 1.45 10.73
C TRP A 89 18.99 0.72 12.08
N ASN A 90 19.20 -0.61 12.08
CA ASN A 90 19.47 -1.36 13.31
C ASN A 90 20.78 -0.93 13.95
N VAL A 91 21.78 -0.50 13.17
CA VAL A 91 23.05 0.04 13.68
C VAL A 91 22.82 1.39 14.34
N PHE A 92 22.01 2.25 13.70
CA PHE A 92 21.60 3.53 14.30
C PHE A 92 20.84 3.31 15.62
N ALA A 93 19.83 2.43 15.61
CA ALA A 93 19.04 2.09 16.79
C ALA A 93 19.91 1.50 17.92
N ALA A 94 20.85 0.60 17.62
CA ALA A 94 21.77 0.04 18.60
C ALA A 94 22.68 1.11 19.24
N ASN A 95 23.10 2.12 18.47
CA ASN A 95 23.83 3.27 19.01
C ASN A 95 22.96 4.11 19.98
N GLN A 96 21.64 4.10 19.79
CA GLN A 96 20.66 4.80 20.62
C GLN A 96 20.05 3.91 21.71
N PHE A 97 20.80 2.93 22.23
CA PHE A 97 20.28 1.86 23.11
C PHE A 97 19.51 2.36 24.35
N LEU A 98 19.78 3.56 24.84
CA LEU A 98 19.05 4.16 25.96
C LEU A 98 17.66 4.67 25.61
N TYR A 99 17.39 4.86 24.31
CA TYR A 99 16.08 5.21 23.76
C TYR A 99 15.31 4.00 23.21
N ILE A 100 15.84 2.77 23.37
CA ILE A 100 15.20 1.52 22.89
C ILE A 100 13.76 1.36 23.38
N PRO A 101 13.38 1.70 24.64
CA PRO A 101 11.98 1.57 25.03
C PRO A 101 11.01 2.38 24.15
N SER A 102 11.39 3.61 23.75
CA SER A 102 10.59 4.40 22.82
C SER A 102 10.66 3.87 21.40
N LEU A 103 11.79 3.32 20.97
CA LEU A 103 11.93 2.65 19.67
C LEU A 103 10.98 1.44 19.54
N PHE A 104 10.86 0.63 20.59
CA PHE A 104 9.95 -0.51 20.56
C PHE A 104 8.50 -0.08 20.27
N PHE A 105 8.06 1.02 20.88
CA PHE A 105 6.75 1.60 20.63
C PHE A 105 6.62 2.13 19.19
N THR A 106 7.69 2.73 18.67
CA THR A 106 7.76 3.23 17.29
C THR A 106 7.57 2.10 16.28
N ILE A 107 8.18 0.94 16.51
CA ILE A 107 8.01 -0.25 15.68
C ILE A 107 6.54 -0.68 15.65
N MET A 108 5.86 -0.66 16.80
CA MET A 108 4.45 -1.03 16.91
C MET A 108 3.49 -0.05 16.24
N THR A 109 3.85 1.22 16.12
CA THR A 109 3.02 2.28 15.53
C THR A 109 3.42 2.65 14.09
N GLY A 110 4.58 2.18 13.61
CA GLY A 110 5.10 2.51 12.28
C GLY A 110 5.68 3.92 12.12
N GLU A 111 5.77 4.71 13.20
CA GLU A 111 6.16 6.13 13.15
C GLU A 111 7.66 6.38 13.40
N TYR A 112 8.54 5.72 12.63
CA TYR A 112 10.00 5.85 12.78
C TYR A 112 10.52 7.28 12.66
N LEU A 113 9.93 8.10 11.80
CA LEU A 113 10.35 9.48 11.59
C LEU A 113 10.14 10.32 12.86
N SER A 114 9.02 10.16 13.55
CA SER A 114 8.71 10.83 14.82
C SER A 114 9.75 10.50 15.89
N TRP A 115 10.23 9.25 15.93
CA TRP A 115 11.30 8.84 16.85
C TRP A 115 12.65 9.47 16.52
N ILE A 116 13.03 9.54 15.24
CA ILE A 116 14.27 10.23 14.81
C ILE A 116 14.21 11.71 15.20
N VAL A 117 13.08 12.37 14.95
CA VAL A 117 12.86 13.78 15.33
C VAL A 117 12.99 13.96 16.83
N LEU A 118 12.40 13.08 17.63
CA LEU A 118 12.55 13.09 19.09
C LEU A 118 14.02 13.06 19.52
N LEU A 119 14.80 12.12 18.96
CA LEU A 119 16.22 11.99 19.26
C LEU A 119 17.00 13.27 18.93
N LEU A 120 16.79 13.82 17.73
CA LEU A 120 17.47 15.04 17.29
C LEU A 120 17.16 16.22 18.21
N LEU A 121 15.89 16.39 18.60
CA LEU A 121 15.48 17.45 19.54
C LEU A 121 16.11 17.28 20.92
N CYS A 122 16.22 16.03 21.42
CA CYS A 122 16.90 15.75 22.67
C CYS A 122 18.39 16.16 22.61
N TYR A 123 19.11 15.69 21.60
CA TYR A 123 20.54 15.96 21.47
C TYR A 123 20.85 17.45 21.27
N ILE A 124 20.07 18.16 20.44
CA ILE A 124 20.22 19.61 20.24
C ILE A 124 19.97 20.34 21.56
N SER A 125 18.91 19.98 22.30
CA SER A 125 18.54 20.61 23.56
C SER A 125 19.61 20.40 24.63
N GLU A 126 20.15 19.18 24.77
CA GLU A 126 21.25 18.85 25.67
C GLU A 126 22.50 19.69 25.40
N LEU A 127 22.90 19.76 24.13
CA LEU A 127 24.07 20.54 23.69
C LEU A 127 23.89 22.03 23.98
N ALA A 128 22.72 22.58 23.60
CA ALA A 128 22.42 24.00 23.78
C ALA A 128 22.45 24.39 25.26
N ILE A 129 21.82 23.62 26.13
CA ILE A 129 21.75 23.93 27.58
C ILE A 129 23.11 23.77 28.24
N CYS A 130 23.85 22.72 27.95
CA CYS A 130 25.21 22.55 28.43
C CYS A 130 26.08 23.71 28.00
N TYR A 131 25.95 24.20 26.78
CA TYR A 131 26.67 25.38 26.28
C TYR A 131 26.35 26.65 27.09
N PHE A 132 25.07 26.96 27.28
CA PHE A 132 24.63 28.14 28.04
C PHE A 132 25.08 28.12 29.51
N ILE A 133 25.15 26.93 30.13
CA ILE A 133 25.57 26.77 31.52
C ILE A 133 27.09 26.86 31.65
N VAL A 134 27.82 26.15 30.79
CA VAL A 134 29.31 26.06 30.89
C VAL A 134 29.97 27.33 30.41
N LYS A 135 29.35 28.08 29.49
CA LYS A 135 29.93 29.27 28.85
C LYS A 135 31.42 29.06 28.54
N PRO A 136 31.74 28.04 27.71
CA PRO A 136 33.15 27.76 27.45
C PRO A 136 33.78 29.01 26.85
N LYS A 137 35.04 29.33 27.26
CA LYS A 137 35.80 30.49 26.75
C LYS A 137 36.22 30.25 25.28
N TYR A 138 35.23 30.18 24.40
CA TYR A 138 35.46 30.19 22.97
C TYR A 138 35.17 31.57 22.44
N GLU A 139 35.98 32.03 21.48
CA GLU A 139 35.65 33.21 20.74
C GLU A 139 34.29 33.04 20.09
N LEU A 140 33.49 34.11 20.10
CA LEU A 140 32.14 34.09 19.48
C LEU A 140 32.17 33.53 18.02
N LYS A 141 33.24 33.80 17.30
CA LYS A 141 33.52 33.30 15.95
C LYS A 141 33.51 31.76 15.90
N ASN A 142 34.16 31.09 16.84
CA ASN A 142 34.23 29.61 16.86
C ASN A 142 32.89 28.98 17.19
N ILE A 143 32.07 29.63 18.00
CA ILE A 143 30.73 29.20 18.34
C ILE A 143 29.82 29.29 17.11
N ILE A 144 29.83 30.42 16.42
CA ILE A 144 29.08 30.63 15.18
C ILE A 144 29.45 29.56 14.15
N ILE A 145 30.73 29.24 14.02
CA ILE A 145 31.18 28.18 13.10
C ILE A 145 30.60 26.83 13.48
N VAL A 146 30.64 26.43 14.75
CA VAL A 146 30.11 25.14 15.22
C VAL A 146 28.58 25.07 15.01
N VAL A 147 27.84 26.12 15.37
CA VAL A 147 26.39 26.20 15.13
C VAL A 147 26.06 26.12 13.65
N LEU A 148 26.81 26.87 12.80
CA LEU A 148 26.62 26.79 11.35
C LEU A 148 26.91 25.38 10.81
N CYS A 149 27.95 24.71 11.29
CA CYS A 149 28.26 23.33 10.89
C CYS A 149 27.12 22.36 11.28
N ILE A 150 26.56 22.49 12.49
CA ILE A 150 25.44 21.66 12.91
C ILE A 150 24.19 21.94 12.07
N VAL A 151 23.84 23.20 11.84
CA VAL A 151 22.68 23.58 11.03
C VAL A 151 22.85 23.12 9.59
N LEU A 152 24.05 23.26 9.02
CA LEU A 152 24.35 22.78 7.68
C LEU A 152 24.30 21.25 7.59
N SER A 153 24.84 20.54 8.58
CA SER A 153 24.78 19.07 8.64
C SER A 153 23.34 18.58 8.70
N LEU A 154 22.53 19.13 9.60
CA LEU A 154 21.11 18.81 9.67
C LEU A 154 20.34 19.17 8.41
N GLY A 155 20.65 20.32 7.80
CA GLY A 155 20.06 20.72 6.54
C GLY A 155 20.40 19.76 5.41
N ILE A 156 21.63 19.26 5.36
CA ILE A 156 22.08 18.24 4.41
C ILE A 156 21.37 16.92 4.69
N ASP A 157 21.26 16.48 5.95
CA ASP A 157 20.58 15.23 6.32
C ASP A 157 19.11 15.27 5.92
N VAL A 158 18.41 16.37 6.21
CA VAL A 158 17.01 16.59 5.82
C VAL A 158 16.87 16.62 4.30
N PHE A 159 17.74 17.37 3.61
CA PHE A 159 17.70 17.43 2.15
C PHE A 159 17.92 16.05 1.53
N LEU A 160 18.96 15.33 1.94
CA LEU A 160 19.27 14.00 1.42
C LEU A 160 18.18 12.98 1.73
N PHE A 161 17.52 13.09 2.89
CA PHE A 161 16.41 12.22 3.23
C PHE A 161 15.22 12.46 2.30
N PHE A 162 14.76 13.70 2.14
CA PHE A 162 13.63 14.02 1.27
C PHE A 162 13.96 13.92 -0.23
N ASP A 163 15.24 14.09 -0.62
CA ASP A 163 15.71 13.88 -1.98
C ASP A 163 16.05 12.41 -2.30
N SER A 164 15.94 11.52 -1.33
CA SER A 164 16.30 10.12 -1.49
C SER A 164 15.31 9.34 -2.36
N PRO A 165 15.73 8.23 -2.99
CA PRO A 165 14.84 7.36 -3.77
C PRO A 165 13.63 6.88 -2.98
N ALA A 166 13.79 6.58 -1.68
CA ALA A 166 12.70 6.12 -0.84
C ALA A 166 11.57 7.15 -0.63
N GLN A 167 11.89 8.44 -0.75
CA GLN A 167 10.90 9.52 -0.61
C GLN A 167 10.33 9.98 -1.95
N LYS A 168 11.11 9.88 -3.03
CA LYS A 168 10.70 10.26 -4.38
C LYS A 168 10.00 9.14 -5.14
N TYR A 169 10.43 7.90 -4.93
CA TYR A 169 10.00 6.75 -5.70
C TYR A 169 9.52 5.62 -4.79
N GLN A 170 8.48 4.93 -5.22
CA GLN A 170 8.07 3.66 -4.65
C GLN A 170 8.89 2.56 -5.31
N ALA A 171 9.90 2.04 -4.60
CA ALA A 171 10.72 0.95 -5.13
C ALA A 171 9.91 -0.34 -5.35
N HIS A 172 10.43 -1.22 -6.18
CA HIS A 172 9.92 -2.58 -6.34
C HIS A 172 9.81 -3.28 -4.98
N GLY A 173 8.69 -3.93 -4.71
CA GLY A 173 8.41 -4.62 -3.45
C GLY A 173 7.55 -3.85 -2.46
N PHE A 174 6.89 -2.79 -2.89
CA PHE A 174 5.83 -2.17 -2.09
C PHE A 174 4.80 -3.23 -1.67
N GLU A 175 4.61 -3.39 -0.36
CA GLU A 175 3.68 -4.39 0.18
C GLU A 175 2.24 -3.93 0.01
N TYR A 176 1.43 -4.77 -0.67
CA TYR A 176 0.01 -4.56 -0.81
C TYR A 176 -0.69 -4.87 0.51
N MET A 177 -1.43 -3.90 1.06
CA MET A 177 -2.07 -4.05 2.37
C MET A 177 -3.06 -5.22 2.38
N GLN A 178 -2.90 -6.11 3.35
CA GLN A 178 -3.73 -7.30 3.50
C GLN A 178 -5.17 -6.91 3.85
N GLY A 179 -6.11 -7.53 3.14
CA GLY A 179 -7.54 -7.39 3.43
C GLY A 179 -8.10 -5.98 3.23
N PHE A 180 -7.35 -5.08 2.58
CA PHE A 180 -7.83 -3.74 2.31
C PHE A 180 -8.73 -3.73 1.07
N SER A 181 -9.95 -3.22 1.22
CA SER A 181 -10.86 -2.85 0.13
C SER A 181 -11.01 -1.33 0.11
N SER A 182 -10.85 -0.72 -1.05
CA SER A 182 -11.11 0.71 -1.28
C SER A 182 -12.57 0.99 -1.65
N THR A 183 -13.38 -0.05 -1.79
CA THR A 183 -14.77 0.02 -2.21
C THR A 183 -15.66 -0.59 -1.14
N ASP A 184 -16.83 0.00 -0.93
CA ASP A 184 -17.85 -0.55 -0.06
C ASP A 184 -18.48 -1.80 -0.72
N LEU A 185 -18.16 -2.98 -0.18
CA LEU A 185 -18.70 -4.27 -0.62
C LEU A 185 -19.94 -4.71 0.17
N GLU A 186 -20.35 -3.97 1.21
CA GLU A 186 -21.51 -4.32 2.03
C GLU A 186 -22.80 -4.53 1.21
N PRO A 187 -23.08 -3.74 0.16
CA PRO A 187 -24.25 -3.98 -0.69
C PRO A 187 -24.28 -5.34 -1.40
N PHE A 188 -23.15 -6.04 -1.47
CA PHE A 188 -23.00 -7.34 -2.14
C PHE A 188 -22.77 -8.52 -1.16
N TYR A 189 -22.84 -8.30 0.16
CA TYR A 189 -22.75 -9.43 1.09
C TYR A 189 -24.02 -10.28 1.02
N PRO A 190 -23.91 -11.60 0.99
CA PRO A 190 -25.08 -12.49 0.91
C PRO A 190 -26.11 -12.27 2.02
N TYR A 191 -25.67 -11.83 3.20
CA TYR A 191 -26.52 -11.59 4.37
C TYR A 191 -27.03 -10.15 4.50
N THR A 192 -26.62 -9.24 3.63
CA THR A 192 -27.12 -7.85 3.64
C THR A 192 -28.57 -7.83 3.17
N GLU A 193 -29.43 -7.16 3.92
CA GLU A 193 -30.83 -7.02 3.57
C GLU A 193 -30.98 -6.19 2.27
N ASN A 194 -31.73 -6.70 1.32
CA ASN A 194 -31.87 -6.12 -0.03
C ASN A 194 -30.54 -5.95 -0.77
N ASN A 195 -29.63 -6.91 -0.63
CA ASN A 195 -28.35 -6.88 -1.32
C ASN A 195 -28.51 -6.72 -2.85
N LYS A 196 -27.44 -6.22 -3.49
CA LYS A 196 -27.40 -5.97 -4.94
C LYS A 196 -26.94 -7.17 -5.77
N LEU A 197 -26.93 -8.37 -5.18
CA LEU A 197 -26.54 -9.57 -5.91
C LEU A 197 -27.53 -9.90 -7.02
N VAL A 198 -27.01 -10.31 -8.16
CA VAL A 198 -27.82 -10.76 -9.29
C VAL A 198 -28.62 -11.99 -8.88
N GLN A 199 -29.92 -11.99 -9.17
CA GLN A 199 -30.84 -13.09 -8.91
C GLN A 199 -31.26 -13.76 -10.22
N LEU A 200 -31.44 -15.08 -10.20
CA LEU A 200 -32.06 -15.79 -11.31
C LEU A 200 -33.59 -15.61 -11.30
N ASN A 201 -34.17 -15.61 -12.49
CA ASN A 201 -35.63 -15.64 -12.67
C ASN A 201 -36.24 -17.07 -12.59
N GLU A 202 -35.41 -18.09 -12.48
CA GLU A 202 -35.75 -19.50 -12.43
C GLU A 202 -34.89 -20.24 -11.38
N PRO A 203 -35.32 -21.42 -10.89
CA PRO A 203 -34.53 -22.18 -9.95
C PRO A 203 -33.15 -22.53 -10.49
N SER A 204 -32.13 -22.48 -9.61
CA SER A 204 -30.78 -22.92 -9.94
C SER A 204 -30.73 -24.40 -10.32
N THR A 205 -29.97 -24.69 -11.36
CA THR A 205 -29.73 -26.09 -11.81
C THR A 205 -28.70 -26.81 -10.93
N LEU A 206 -28.01 -26.10 -10.04
CA LEU A 206 -27.06 -26.64 -9.08
C LEU A 206 -27.42 -26.12 -7.68
N THR A 207 -27.45 -27.02 -6.68
CA THR A 207 -27.55 -26.66 -5.29
C THR A 207 -26.56 -27.50 -4.48
N ILE A 208 -25.75 -26.84 -3.65
CA ILE A 208 -24.85 -27.49 -2.67
C ILE A 208 -25.43 -27.25 -1.30
N GLU A 209 -25.89 -28.35 -0.66
CA GLU A 209 -26.66 -28.25 0.58
C GLU A 209 -25.79 -28.24 1.84
N ASN A 210 -24.73 -29.06 1.85
CA ASN A 210 -23.86 -29.19 3.01
C ASN A 210 -22.77 -28.12 3.03
N PRO A 211 -22.68 -27.29 4.08
CA PRO A 211 -21.65 -26.24 4.18
C PRO A 211 -20.20 -26.74 4.09
N ASP A 212 -19.91 -27.95 4.57
CA ASP A 212 -18.58 -28.54 4.54
C ASP A 212 -18.14 -28.93 3.10
N ASP A 213 -19.11 -29.12 2.20
CA ASP A 213 -18.89 -29.45 0.80
C ASP A 213 -18.89 -28.20 -0.12
N MET A 214 -19.19 -27.03 0.43
CA MET A 214 -19.14 -25.77 -0.32
C MET A 214 -17.68 -25.35 -0.56
N PRO A 215 -17.25 -25.16 -1.82
CA PRO A 215 -15.96 -24.53 -2.09
C PRO A 215 -15.86 -23.14 -1.45
N ILE A 216 -14.72 -22.85 -0.81
CA ILE A 216 -14.43 -21.53 -0.25
C ILE A 216 -13.95 -20.62 -1.40
N LEU A 217 -14.59 -19.47 -1.54
CA LEU A 217 -14.37 -18.52 -2.63
C LEU A 217 -13.62 -17.31 -2.14
N ASP A 218 -12.68 -16.83 -2.97
CA ASP A 218 -11.97 -15.56 -2.79
C ASP A 218 -11.67 -14.93 -4.16
N GLY A 219 -11.27 -13.68 -4.20
CA GLY A 219 -10.99 -13.06 -5.48
C GLY A 219 -10.55 -11.60 -5.39
N ALA A 220 -10.31 -11.03 -6.56
CA ALA A 220 -10.10 -9.60 -6.70
C ALA A 220 -11.37 -8.81 -6.33
N GLU A 221 -11.19 -7.60 -5.82
CA GLU A 221 -12.26 -6.71 -5.37
C GLU A 221 -13.39 -6.56 -6.40
N ALA A 222 -13.02 -6.30 -7.66
CA ALA A 222 -13.98 -6.21 -8.75
C ALA A 222 -14.80 -7.49 -8.99
N CYS A 223 -14.30 -8.65 -8.58
CA CYS A 223 -14.96 -9.94 -8.83
C CYS A 223 -15.91 -10.34 -7.71
N TYR A 224 -15.88 -9.65 -6.55
CA TYR A 224 -16.71 -10.00 -5.40
C TYR A 224 -18.20 -10.13 -5.76
N PRO A 225 -18.83 -9.18 -6.46
CA PRO A 225 -20.25 -9.29 -6.82
C PRO A 225 -20.59 -10.55 -7.64
N VAL A 226 -19.66 -11.00 -8.50
CA VAL A 226 -19.87 -12.19 -9.34
C VAL A 226 -19.91 -13.47 -8.48
N TYR A 227 -18.83 -13.72 -7.73
CA TYR A 227 -18.77 -14.99 -6.99
C TYR A 227 -19.70 -15.02 -5.76
N ALA A 228 -20.00 -13.84 -5.18
CA ALA A 228 -21.03 -13.75 -4.15
C ALA A 228 -22.43 -14.05 -4.70
N ALA A 229 -22.78 -13.56 -5.92
CA ALA A 229 -24.04 -13.90 -6.57
C ALA A 229 -24.13 -15.40 -6.92
N ILE A 230 -23.03 -15.98 -7.39
CA ILE A 230 -22.95 -17.43 -7.64
C ILE A 230 -23.17 -18.21 -6.34
N ALA A 231 -22.48 -17.85 -5.26
CA ALA A 231 -22.66 -18.50 -3.97
C ALA A 231 -24.11 -18.35 -3.46
N ASN A 232 -24.67 -17.15 -3.55
CA ASN A 232 -26.05 -16.88 -3.14
C ASN A 232 -27.09 -17.68 -3.96
N THR A 233 -26.75 -18.06 -5.18
CA THR A 233 -27.63 -18.83 -6.06
C THR A 233 -27.49 -20.35 -5.84
N VAL A 234 -26.25 -20.82 -5.56
CA VAL A 234 -25.90 -22.26 -5.58
C VAL A 234 -25.78 -22.85 -4.19
N TYR A 235 -25.37 -22.06 -3.18
CA TYR A 235 -25.14 -22.55 -1.81
C TYR A 235 -26.39 -22.35 -0.96
N LYS A 236 -26.93 -23.45 -0.44
CA LYS A 236 -28.12 -23.42 0.40
C LYS A 236 -27.82 -22.68 1.72
N ASP A 237 -28.68 -21.73 2.09
CA ASP A 237 -28.64 -20.97 3.33
C ASP A 237 -27.32 -20.21 3.56
N ILE A 238 -26.64 -19.79 2.48
CA ILE A 238 -25.35 -19.08 2.57
C ILE A 238 -25.48 -17.75 3.32
N ASP A 239 -26.58 -17.05 3.16
CA ASP A 239 -26.92 -15.83 3.88
C ASP A 239 -26.90 -16.03 5.39
N GLN A 240 -27.50 -17.12 5.89
CA GLN A 240 -27.55 -17.47 7.31
C GLN A 240 -26.16 -17.90 7.82
N ILE A 241 -25.40 -18.64 7.00
CA ILE A 241 -24.04 -19.07 7.35
C ILE A 241 -23.13 -17.88 7.53
N GLU A 242 -23.13 -16.94 6.58
CA GLU A 242 -22.29 -15.74 6.63
C GLU A 242 -22.75 -14.76 7.71
N LYS A 243 -24.05 -14.59 7.91
CA LYS A 243 -24.61 -13.78 9.00
C LYS A 243 -24.17 -14.29 10.36
N LYS A 244 -24.28 -15.60 10.59
CA LYS A 244 -23.84 -16.22 11.84
C LYS A 244 -22.33 -16.05 12.06
N HIS A 245 -21.54 -16.16 10.98
CA HIS A 245 -20.10 -15.92 11.04
C HIS A 245 -19.81 -14.48 11.47
N PHE A 246 -20.44 -13.48 10.83
CA PHE A 246 -20.31 -12.07 11.18
C PHE A 246 -20.72 -11.81 12.64
N GLU A 247 -21.87 -12.31 13.10
CA GLU A 247 -22.35 -12.13 14.48
C GLU A 247 -21.40 -12.71 15.52
N THR A 248 -20.68 -13.80 15.17
CA THR A 248 -19.76 -14.49 16.08
C THR A 248 -18.39 -13.85 16.11
N THR A 249 -17.87 -13.44 14.97
CA THR A 249 -16.47 -12.98 14.81
C THR A 249 -16.33 -11.46 14.72
N GLN A 250 -17.43 -10.75 14.41
CA GLN A 250 -17.44 -9.33 14.03
C GLN A 250 -16.55 -9.04 12.80
N SER A 251 -16.24 -10.06 12.01
CA SER A 251 -15.46 -9.92 10.78
C SER A 251 -16.39 -9.63 9.62
N LEU A 252 -16.09 -8.58 8.85
CA LEU A 252 -16.77 -8.30 7.58
C LEU A 252 -16.38 -9.29 6.49
N ASN A 253 -15.30 -10.04 6.69
CA ASN A 253 -14.87 -11.08 5.78
C ASN A 253 -15.65 -12.38 6.07
N GLY A 254 -16.23 -12.95 5.03
CA GLY A 254 -17.06 -14.14 5.15
C GLY A 254 -16.28 -15.41 5.54
N LYS A 255 -17.01 -16.45 5.85
CA LYS A 255 -16.47 -17.80 6.13
C LYS A 255 -16.22 -18.60 4.85
N ILE A 256 -17.14 -18.52 3.88
CA ILE A 256 -17.15 -19.26 2.63
C ILE A 256 -16.96 -18.31 1.44
N VAL A 257 -17.64 -17.16 1.49
CA VAL A 257 -17.51 -16.08 0.49
C VAL A 257 -16.58 -15.04 1.06
N THR A 258 -15.27 -15.22 0.83
CA THR A 258 -14.22 -14.40 1.46
C THR A 258 -13.70 -13.32 0.49
N PHE A 259 -13.08 -12.31 1.06
CA PHE A 259 -12.37 -11.29 0.31
C PHE A 259 -11.11 -10.85 1.04
N TYR A 260 -9.95 -11.01 0.40
CA TYR A 260 -8.66 -10.61 0.95
C TYR A 260 -7.78 -9.81 -0.02
N ASN A 261 -8.27 -9.37 -1.15
CA ASN A 261 -7.59 -8.79 -2.31
C ASN A 261 -6.78 -9.81 -3.14
N THR A 262 -6.26 -9.36 -4.28
CA THR A 262 -5.57 -10.23 -5.23
C THR A 262 -4.27 -10.83 -4.66
N ALA A 263 -3.50 -10.06 -3.91
CA ALA A 263 -2.20 -10.51 -3.41
C ALA A 263 -2.38 -11.65 -2.39
N VAL A 264 -3.17 -11.39 -1.36
CA VAL A 264 -3.44 -12.35 -0.28
C VAL A 264 -4.32 -13.51 -0.75
N GLY A 265 -5.30 -13.24 -1.61
CA GLY A 265 -6.17 -14.27 -2.17
C GLY A 265 -5.39 -15.36 -2.93
N TYR A 266 -4.37 -14.98 -3.69
CA TYR A 266 -3.46 -15.96 -4.32
C TYR A 266 -2.61 -16.73 -3.30
N GLU A 267 -2.08 -16.07 -2.28
CA GLU A 267 -1.31 -16.76 -1.22
C GLU A 267 -2.21 -17.77 -0.49
N ARG A 268 -3.45 -17.40 -0.19
CA ARG A 268 -4.44 -18.30 0.43
C ARG A 268 -4.80 -19.47 -0.49
N LEU A 269 -4.95 -19.22 -1.80
CA LEU A 269 -5.13 -20.30 -2.77
C LEU A 269 -3.93 -21.25 -2.77
N PHE A 270 -2.69 -20.74 -2.79
CA PHE A 270 -1.49 -21.58 -2.75
C PHE A 270 -1.41 -22.44 -1.49
N ASN A 271 -1.81 -21.88 -0.35
CA ASN A 271 -1.87 -22.56 0.95
C ASN A 271 -3.08 -23.48 1.12
N ARG A 272 -3.99 -23.57 0.14
CA ARG A 272 -5.26 -24.33 0.20
C ARG A 272 -6.23 -23.86 1.30
N GLU A 273 -6.16 -22.60 1.65
CA GLU A 273 -7.10 -21.93 2.56
C GLU A 273 -8.40 -21.54 1.84
N VAL A 274 -8.33 -21.38 0.51
CA VAL A 274 -9.49 -21.19 -0.39
C VAL A 274 -9.40 -22.19 -1.54
N ASP A 275 -10.56 -22.53 -2.08
CA ASP A 275 -10.70 -23.55 -3.13
C ASP A 275 -10.68 -22.92 -4.54
N MET A 276 -11.25 -21.73 -4.67
CA MET A 276 -11.45 -21.05 -5.96
C MET A 276 -11.14 -19.55 -5.81
N PHE A 277 -10.30 -19.03 -6.68
CA PHE A 277 -9.97 -17.62 -6.74
C PHE A 277 -10.51 -17.00 -8.04
N PHE A 278 -11.16 -15.83 -7.93
CA PHE A 278 -11.75 -15.09 -9.05
C PHE A 278 -10.95 -13.83 -9.35
N GLY A 279 -10.44 -13.70 -10.57
CA GLY A 279 -9.64 -12.53 -10.94
C GLY A 279 -8.81 -12.67 -12.20
N ALA A 280 -7.82 -11.80 -12.34
CA ALA A 280 -6.80 -11.90 -13.36
C ALA A 280 -5.80 -13.02 -13.03
N LYS A 281 -4.98 -13.40 -14.02
CA LYS A 281 -3.85 -14.32 -13.80
C LYS A 281 -2.84 -13.73 -12.81
N PRO A 282 -2.10 -14.58 -12.07
CA PRO A 282 -1.11 -14.11 -11.10
C PRO A 282 0.03 -13.33 -11.75
N SER A 283 0.61 -12.40 -11.01
CA SER A 283 1.80 -11.66 -11.41
C SER A 283 3.02 -12.57 -11.58
N PRO A 284 4.10 -12.11 -12.24
CA PRO A 284 5.33 -12.90 -12.36
C PRO A 284 5.87 -13.37 -11.01
N SER A 285 5.90 -12.52 -9.99
CA SER A 285 6.37 -12.89 -8.64
C SER A 285 5.46 -13.92 -7.96
N GLN A 286 4.15 -13.83 -8.13
CA GLN A 286 3.21 -14.85 -7.64
C GLN A 286 3.36 -16.18 -8.37
N GLN A 287 3.64 -16.15 -9.69
CA GLN A 287 3.92 -17.39 -10.46
C GLN A 287 5.20 -18.06 -9.98
N GLU A 288 6.22 -17.28 -9.60
CA GLU A 288 7.46 -17.80 -9.05
C GLU A 288 7.24 -18.43 -7.67
N LEU A 289 6.50 -17.75 -6.81
CA LEU A 289 6.08 -18.27 -5.50
C LEU A 289 5.31 -19.60 -5.65
N ALA A 290 4.36 -19.67 -6.59
CA ALA A 290 3.61 -20.91 -6.85
C ALA A 290 4.54 -22.05 -7.28
N LYS A 291 5.59 -21.77 -8.08
CA LYS A 291 6.60 -22.78 -8.46
C LYS A 291 7.42 -23.23 -7.27
N GLU A 292 7.89 -22.30 -6.43
CA GLU A 292 8.64 -22.60 -5.20
C GLU A 292 7.83 -23.49 -4.25
N MET A 293 6.53 -23.22 -4.12
CA MET A 293 5.59 -24.00 -3.32
C MET A 293 5.12 -25.30 -4.01
N ASN A 294 5.58 -25.57 -5.25
CA ASN A 294 5.15 -26.71 -6.07
C ASN A 294 3.62 -26.75 -6.30
N VAL A 295 3.00 -25.57 -6.44
CA VAL A 295 1.58 -25.42 -6.70
C VAL A 295 1.32 -25.40 -8.20
N GLN A 296 0.40 -26.25 -8.67
CA GLN A 296 -0.08 -26.26 -10.06
C GLN A 296 -1.50 -25.72 -10.10
N LEU A 297 -1.69 -24.65 -10.87
CA LEU A 297 -2.98 -23.99 -11.02
C LEU A 297 -3.62 -24.30 -12.37
N GLU A 298 -4.96 -24.30 -12.37
CA GLU A 298 -5.80 -24.33 -13.57
C GLU A 298 -6.56 -23.01 -13.69
N TYR A 299 -6.55 -22.44 -14.90
CA TYR A 299 -7.16 -21.16 -15.20
C TYR A 299 -8.37 -21.35 -16.12
N THR A 300 -9.56 -21.32 -15.57
CA THR A 300 -10.80 -21.44 -16.34
C THR A 300 -11.33 -20.05 -16.69
N PRO A 301 -11.35 -19.66 -17.97
CA PRO A 301 -12.02 -18.42 -18.36
C PRO A 301 -13.51 -18.53 -18.10
N ILE A 302 -14.09 -17.58 -17.37
CA ILE A 302 -15.52 -17.58 -17.02
C ILE A 302 -16.28 -16.38 -17.63
N GLY A 303 -15.57 -15.35 -18.06
CA GLY A 303 -16.10 -14.15 -18.72
C GLY A 303 -15.01 -13.38 -19.42
N LYS A 304 -15.37 -12.27 -20.05
CA LYS A 304 -14.43 -11.32 -20.67
C LYS A 304 -14.53 -9.98 -19.98
N GLU A 305 -13.41 -9.26 -19.97
CA GLU A 305 -13.23 -7.96 -19.33
C GLU A 305 -12.32 -7.09 -20.22
N ALA A 306 -12.28 -5.78 -19.95
CA ALA A 306 -11.33 -4.86 -20.56
C ALA A 306 -10.41 -4.24 -19.48
N PHE A 307 -9.12 -4.26 -19.76
CA PHE A 307 -8.17 -3.42 -19.07
C PHE A 307 -8.20 -2.04 -19.72
N VAL A 308 -8.53 -1.01 -18.94
CA VAL A 308 -8.82 0.33 -19.46
C VAL A 308 -7.89 1.36 -18.84
N PHE A 309 -7.57 2.39 -19.63
CA PHE A 309 -6.93 3.60 -19.18
C PHE A 309 -7.97 4.72 -19.12
N PHE A 310 -7.86 5.58 -18.12
CA PHE A 310 -8.82 6.65 -17.90
C PHE A 310 -8.13 7.90 -17.40
N VAL A 311 -8.76 9.03 -17.68
CA VAL A 311 -8.32 10.38 -17.33
C VAL A 311 -9.47 11.15 -16.68
N ASN A 312 -9.20 12.32 -16.14
CA ASN A 312 -10.26 13.26 -15.77
C ASN A 312 -11.12 13.58 -17.00
N LYS A 313 -12.43 13.75 -16.81
CA LYS A 313 -13.37 14.02 -17.91
C LYS A 313 -13.04 15.27 -18.71
N ASP A 314 -12.38 16.26 -18.08
CA ASP A 314 -12.02 17.54 -18.70
C ASP A 314 -10.70 17.47 -19.51
N ASN A 315 -9.95 16.37 -19.40
CA ASN A 315 -8.77 16.13 -20.26
C ASN A 315 -9.21 16.07 -21.73
N PRO A 316 -8.56 16.79 -22.67
CA PRO A 316 -8.99 16.83 -24.08
C PRO A 316 -8.73 15.54 -24.86
N ILE A 317 -7.94 14.61 -24.32
CA ILE A 317 -7.60 13.34 -25.01
C ILE A 317 -8.75 12.33 -24.85
N ASP A 318 -9.25 11.80 -25.96
CA ASP A 318 -10.27 10.75 -26.00
C ASP A 318 -9.73 9.42 -26.53
N ASN A 319 -8.58 9.46 -27.18
CA ASN A 319 -7.93 8.29 -27.77
C ASN A 319 -6.42 8.38 -27.61
N ILE A 320 -5.80 7.26 -27.28
CA ILE A 320 -4.35 7.16 -27.15
C ILE A 320 -3.85 5.86 -27.77
N SER A 321 -2.66 5.89 -28.37
CA SER A 321 -2.08 4.67 -28.92
C SER A 321 -1.49 3.79 -27.81
N SER A 322 -1.55 2.48 -28.01
CA SER A 322 -0.90 1.52 -27.10
C SER A 322 0.63 1.72 -27.04
N GLU A 323 1.23 2.29 -28.09
CA GLU A 323 2.65 2.65 -28.11
C GLU A 323 2.93 3.86 -27.22
N ASP A 324 2.14 4.94 -27.33
CA ASP A 324 2.33 6.14 -26.51
C ASP A 324 2.07 5.85 -25.02
N LEU A 325 1.08 5.01 -24.70
CA LEU A 325 0.87 4.54 -23.33
C LEU A 325 2.14 3.87 -22.75
N ARG A 326 2.79 2.98 -23.53
CA ARG A 326 4.03 2.35 -23.10
C ARG A 326 5.15 3.37 -22.89
N LYS A 327 5.26 4.37 -23.79
CA LYS A 327 6.25 5.45 -23.64
C LYS A 327 5.99 6.32 -22.41
N ILE A 328 4.71 6.62 -22.10
CA ILE A 328 4.34 7.35 -20.89
C ILE A 328 4.76 6.56 -19.64
N TYR A 329 4.38 5.31 -19.55
CA TYR A 329 4.70 4.49 -18.38
C TYR A 329 6.18 4.05 -18.32
N HIS A 330 6.91 4.15 -19.41
CA HIS A 330 8.37 4.03 -19.42
C HIS A 330 9.07 5.33 -19.01
N GLY A 331 8.41 6.49 -19.23
CA GLY A 331 8.95 7.81 -18.90
C GLY A 331 9.55 8.58 -20.10
N ASP A 332 9.37 8.09 -21.32
CA ASP A 332 9.82 8.77 -22.56
C ASP A 332 8.88 9.93 -22.93
N ILE A 333 7.60 9.83 -22.60
CA ILE A 333 6.60 10.90 -22.75
C ILE A 333 6.16 11.31 -21.37
N THR A 334 6.34 12.57 -21.03
CA THR A 334 6.05 13.11 -19.69
C THR A 334 5.09 14.30 -19.70
N ASN A 335 4.68 14.76 -20.87
CA ASN A 335 3.76 15.88 -21.00
C ASN A 335 2.69 15.59 -22.07
N TRP A 336 1.45 15.95 -21.77
CA TRP A 336 0.30 15.68 -22.65
C TRP A 336 0.39 16.34 -24.02
N LYS A 337 1.10 17.50 -24.16
CA LYS A 337 1.30 18.18 -25.44
C LYS A 337 2.02 17.30 -26.47
N ASP A 338 2.87 16.38 -26.03
CA ASP A 338 3.65 15.50 -26.91
C ASP A 338 2.76 14.51 -27.67
N ILE A 339 1.51 14.33 -27.19
CA ILE A 339 0.49 13.48 -27.83
C ILE A 339 -0.79 14.25 -28.20
N GLY A 340 -0.69 15.59 -28.27
CA GLY A 340 -1.78 16.45 -28.76
C GLY A 340 -2.75 16.96 -27.68
N GLY A 341 -2.41 16.80 -26.41
CA GLY A 341 -3.15 17.35 -25.27
C GLY A 341 -2.70 18.76 -24.86
N THR A 342 -2.99 19.13 -23.63
CA THR A 342 -2.59 20.38 -22.97
C THR A 342 -1.09 20.41 -22.65
N ASP A 343 -0.52 21.60 -22.38
CA ASP A 343 0.89 21.72 -21.91
C ASP A 343 0.95 21.47 -20.41
N GLU A 344 0.71 20.22 -20.00
CA GLU A 344 0.70 19.76 -18.63
C GLU A 344 1.46 18.45 -18.49
N ASP A 345 2.11 18.27 -17.34
CA ASP A 345 2.87 17.05 -17.06
C ASP A 345 1.91 15.87 -16.79
N ILE A 346 2.29 14.69 -17.31
CA ILE A 346 1.53 13.46 -17.11
C ILE A 346 1.87 12.85 -15.77
N ILE A 347 0.87 12.70 -14.91
CA ILE A 347 0.94 11.96 -13.65
C ILE A 347 0.40 10.55 -13.90
N ALA A 348 1.32 9.64 -14.21
CA ALA A 348 0.98 8.25 -14.54
C ALA A 348 0.96 7.40 -13.27
N PHE A 349 -0.22 7.23 -12.67
CA PHE A 349 -0.40 6.43 -11.47
C PHE A 349 -0.08 4.96 -11.70
N GLN A 350 0.52 4.33 -10.68
CA GLN A 350 0.83 2.91 -10.66
C GLN A 350 0.28 2.25 -9.39
N ARG A 351 0.27 0.93 -9.38
CA ARG A 351 -0.19 0.13 -8.26
C ARG A 351 0.88 -0.83 -7.77
N PRO A 352 0.77 -1.33 -6.54
CA PRO A 352 1.68 -2.35 -6.02
C PRO A 352 1.73 -3.59 -6.91
N GLU A 353 2.90 -4.21 -7.04
CA GLU A 353 3.20 -5.28 -8.00
C GLU A 353 2.19 -6.43 -7.96
N ARG A 354 1.75 -6.88 -6.81
CA ARG A 354 0.85 -8.04 -6.68
C ARG A 354 -0.63 -7.72 -6.86
N SER A 355 -0.98 -6.47 -7.19
CA SER A 355 -2.37 -6.13 -7.49
C SER A 355 -2.78 -6.65 -8.87
N GLY A 356 -4.07 -6.99 -9.04
CA GLY A 356 -4.57 -7.54 -10.32
C GLY A 356 -4.38 -6.59 -11.50
N SER A 357 -4.64 -5.28 -11.30
CA SER A 357 -4.45 -4.29 -12.36
C SER A 357 -2.98 -4.03 -12.67
N GLN A 358 -2.07 -4.08 -11.67
CA GLN A 358 -0.64 -3.99 -11.93
C GLN A 358 -0.10 -5.21 -12.68
N SER A 359 -0.61 -6.40 -12.37
CA SER A 359 -0.27 -7.61 -13.14
C SER A 359 -0.64 -7.48 -14.61
N MET A 360 -1.81 -6.89 -14.90
CA MET A 360 -2.22 -6.59 -16.28
C MET A 360 -1.36 -5.49 -16.90
N MET A 361 -0.99 -4.47 -16.13
CA MET A 361 -0.09 -3.40 -16.59
C MET A 361 1.28 -3.95 -16.99
N LEU A 362 1.88 -4.82 -16.17
CA LEU A 362 3.13 -5.50 -16.50
C LEU A 362 3.01 -6.34 -17.77
N HIS A 363 1.88 -7.03 -17.95
CA HIS A 363 1.61 -7.77 -19.17
C HIS A 363 1.46 -6.86 -20.39
N PHE A 364 0.80 -5.70 -20.25
CA PHE A 364 0.66 -4.69 -21.29
C PHE A 364 2.00 -4.09 -21.71
N MET A 365 2.89 -3.82 -20.76
CA MET A 365 4.23 -3.27 -21.03
C MET A 365 5.12 -4.24 -21.82
N ARG A 366 4.90 -5.54 -21.75
CA ARG A 366 5.74 -6.56 -22.39
C ARG A 366 7.21 -6.46 -21.95
N ASP A 367 8.13 -6.25 -22.91
CA ASP A 367 9.57 -6.13 -22.66
C ASP A 367 10.00 -4.69 -22.29
N VAL A 368 9.05 -3.74 -22.25
CA VAL A 368 9.33 -2.34 -21.86
C VAL A 368 9.22 -2.21 -20.36
N SER A 369 10.28 -1.73 -19.70
CA SER A 369 10.26 -1.51 -18.25
C SER A 369 9.36 -0.34 -17.87
N LEU A 370 8.64 -0.49 -16.76
CA LEU A 370 7.96 0.65 -16.13
C LEU A 370 9.01 1.61 -15.53
N LYS A 371 8.75 2.93 -15.61
CA LYS A 371 9.48 3.90 -14.78
C LYS A 371 9.22 3.60 -13.30
N GLU A 372 10.19 3.89 -12.44
CA GLU A 372 9.89 3.92 -11.01
C GLU A 372 8.91 5.08 -10.71
N PRO A 373 7.74 4.79 -10.12
CA PRO A 373 6.76 5.83 -9.84
C PRO A 373 7.22 6.70 -8.67
N LEU A 374 6.92 7.99 -8.74
CA LEU A 374 7.03 8.86 -7.57
C LEU A 374 6.11 8.37 -6.45
N THR A 375 6.42 8.74 -5.20
CA THR A 375 5.65 8.25 -4.04
C THR A 375 4.16 8.55 -4.14
N TYR A 376 3.80 9.73 -4.64
CA TYR A 376 2.41 10.12 -4.85
C TYR A 376 1.76 9.48 -6.10
N GLU A 377 2.54 8.88 -7.01
CA GLU A 377 2.03 8.12 -8.17
C GLU A 377 1.70 6.67 -7.81
N MET A 378 2.03 6.19 -6.60
CA MET A 378 1.78 4.82 -6.16
C MET A 378 0.52 4.74 -5.29
N ILE A 379 -0.51 4.11 -5.81
CA ILE A 379 -1.80 4.00 -5.14
C ILE A 379 -2.08 2.56 -4.70
N THR A 380 -2.34 2.37 -3.42
CA THR A 380 -2.53 1.04 -2.80
C THR A 380 -3.87 0.43 -3.18
N GLY A 381 -4.97 1.16 -3.03
CA GLY A 381 -6.33 0.68 -3.31
C GLY A 381 -6.74 0.90 -4.77
N MET A 382 -7.56 0.01 -5.32
CA MET A 382 -8.05 0.15 -6.70
C MET A 382 -8.97 1.37 -6.86
N GLY A 383 -9.86 1.62 -5.90
CA GLY A 383 -10.72 2.82 -5.88
C GLY A 383 -9.93 4.12 -5.69
N GLY A 384 -8.79 4.05 -4.98
CA GLY A 384 -7.93 5.22 -4.78
C GLY A 384 -7.39 5.84 -6.07
N ILE A 385 -7.01 5.02 -7.07
CA ILE A 385 -6.61 5.57 -8.39
C ILE A 385 -7.77 6.34 -9.04
N ILE A 386 -8.98 5.79 -8.97
CA ILE A 386 -10.15 6.45 -9.55
C ILE A 386 -10.38 7.80 -8.88
N GLN A 387 -10.33 7.83 -7.55
CA GLN A 387 -10.52 9.04 -6.77
C GLN A 387 -9.43 10.07 -7.05
N GLU A 388 -8.15 9.69 -7.09
CA GLU A 388 -7.04 10.59 -7.40
C GLU A 388 -7.19 11.21 -8.79
N VAL A 389 -7.56 10.42 -9.80
CA VAL A 389 -7.79 10.94 -11.16
C VAL A 389 -9.04 11.85 -11.21
N ALA A 390 -10.09 11.53 -10.44
CA ALA A 390 -11.31 12.32 -10.39
C ALA A 390 -11.16 13.64 -9.63
N GLU A 391 -10.42 13.62 -8.50
CA GLU A 391 -10.29 14.75 -7.57
C GLU A 391 -9.06 15.61 -7.82
N TYR A 392 -8.15 15.19 -8.70
CA TYR A 392 -6.87 15.87 -8.91
C TYR A 392 -7.10 17.32 -9.38
N HIS A 393 -7.38 18.15 -8.41
CA HIS A 393 -7.53 19.63 -8.33
C HIS A 393 -7.64 20.40 -9.67
N ASN A 394 -8.48 19.95 -10.60
CA ASN A 394 -8.62 20.50 -11.97
C ASN A 394 -7.35 20.42 -12.82
N GLU A 395 -6.36 19.60 -12.47
CA GLU A 395 -5.21 19.37 -13.31
C GLU A 395 -5.49 18.19 -14.23
N ASP A 396 -5.55 18.44 -15.53
CA ASP A 396 -5.85 17.44 -16.57
C ASP A 396 -4.73 16.39 -16.72
N GLY A 397 -3.69 16.44 -15.89
CA GLY A 397 -2.47 15.67 -16.00
C GLY A 397 -2.57 14.19 -15.59
N ALA A 398 -3.58 13.82 -14.82
CA ALA A 398 -3.68 12.49 -14.20
C ALA A 398 -4.07 11.40 -15.22
N LEU A 399 -3.34 10.27 -15.20
CA LEU A 399 -3.61 9.08 -15.99
C LEU A 399 -3.65 7.85 -15.07
N GLY A 400 -4.79 7.14 -15.08
CA GLY A 400 -4.99 5.91 -14.31
C GLY A 400 -5.30 4.71 -15.19
N TYR A 401 -5.28 3.51 -14.59
CA TYR A 401 -5.71 2.27 -15.22
C TYR A 401 -6.42 1.36 -14.23
N THR A 402 -7.39 0.61 -14.75
CA THR A 402 -8.15 -0.37 -13.97
C THR A 402 -8.86 -1.35 -14.91
N PHE A 403 -9.79 -2.13 -14.38
CA PHE A 403 -10.74 -2.93 -15.15
C PHE A 403 -12.05 -2.15 -15.38
N LYS A 404 -12.63 -2.28 -16.56
CA LYS A 404 -13.82 -1.53 -16.96
C LYS A 404 -14.98 -1.67 -15.98
N TYR A 405 -15.29 -2.91 -15.57
CA TYR A 405 -16.37 -3.16 -14.63
C TYR A 405 -16.14 -2.48 -13.29
N PHE A 406 -14.89 -2.46 -12.81
CA PHE A 406 -14.56 -1.79 -11.55
C PHE A 406 -14.84 -0.29 -11.60
N LEU A 407 -14.55 0.34 -12.74
CA LEU A 407 -14.78 1.77 -12.95
C LEU A 407 -16.26 2.10 -13.16
N GLU A 408 -16.92 1.45 -14.11
CA GLU A 408 -18.29 1.78 -14.54
C GLU A 408 -19.36 1.06 -13.72
N GLY A 409 -19.09 -0.19 -13.28
CA GLY A 409 -20.06 -1.03 -12.58
C GLY A 409 -20.05 -0.87 -11.06
N LEU A 410 -18.87 -0.81 -10.46
CA LEU A 410 -18.72 -0.82 -9.00
C LEU A 410 -18.55 0.57 -8.41
N ASN A 411 -17.66 1.41 -8.95
CA ASN A 411 -17.40 2.76 -8.42
C ASN A 411 -18.29 3.85 -9.01
N GLN A 412 -18.65 3.74 -10.30
CA GLN A 412 -19.53 4.67 -11.00
C GLN A 412 -19.12 6.15 -10.89
N GLU A 413 -17.80 6.44 -10.99
CA GLU A 413 -17.27 7.79 -10.86
C GLU A 413 -17.55 8.63 -12.13
N GLU A 414 -18.27 9.75 -11.97
CA GLU A 414 -18.73 10.58 -13.10
C GLU A 414 -17.68 11.59 -13.59
N ASN A 415 -16.60 11.79 -12.82
CA ASN A 415 -15.56 12.78 -13.12
C ASN A 415 -14.37 12.20 -13.91
N VAL A 416 -14.47 10.95 -14.32
CA VAL A 416 -13.47 10.30 -15.17
C VAL A 416 -14.06 9.82 -16.47
N LYS A 417 -13.21 9.67 -17.48
CA LYS A 417 -13.58 9.07 -18.77
C LYS A 417 -12.57 8.03 -19.20
N ILE A 418 -13.07 6.94 -19.79
CA ILE A 418 -12.25 5.89 -20.39
C ILE A 418 -11.74 6.36 -21.74
N LEU A 419 -10.45 6.12 -21.99
CA LEU A 419 -9.84 6.38 -23.29
C LEU A 419 -10.07 5.23 -24.28
N SER A 420 -10.29 5.58 -25.55
CA SER A 420 -10.12 4.64 -26.66
C SER A 420 -8.64 4.27 -26.79
N ILE A 421 -8.35 3.02 -27.11
CA ILE A 421 -6.99 2.55 -27.38
C ILE A 421 -6.89 2.14 -28.85
N ASP A 422 -5.89 2.70 -29.54
CA ASP A 422 -5.69 2.49 -30.98
C ASP A 422 -6.96 2.73 -31.82
N GLY A 423 -7.78 3.71 -31.39
CA GLY A 423 -9.03 4.09 -32.04
C GLY A 423 -10.25 3.23 -31.67
N VAL A 424 -10.12 2.28 -30.76
CA VAL A 424 -11.22 1.39 -30.35
C VAL A 424 -11.63 1.65 -28.89
N TYR A 425 -12.92 1.98 -28.70
CA TYR A 425 -13.49 2.15 -27.34
C TYR A 425 -13.93 0.78 -26.78
N PRO A 426 -13.78 0.50 -25.47
CA PRO A 426 -14.11 -0.80 -24.86
C PRO A 426 -15.62 -1.02 -24.65
N THR A 427 -16.40 -0.99 -25.72
CA THR A 427 -17.81 -1.42 -25.66
C THR A 427 -17.88 -2.91 -25.39
N ASN A 428 -19.00 -3.40 -24.80
CA ASN A 428 -19.20 -4.83 -24.58
C ASN A 428 -19.07 -5.62 -25.90
N LYS A 429 -19.50 -5.03 -27.05
CA LYS A 429 -19.33 -5.63 -28.37
C LYS A 429 -17.85 -5.79 -28.73
N ASN A 430 -17.05 -4.72 -28.57
CA ASN A 430 -15.64 -4.73 -28.94
C ASN A 430 -14.83 -5.65 -28.02
N ILE A 431 -15.23 -5.77 -26.75
CA ILE A 431 -14.64 -6.71 -25.79
C ILE A 431 -14.99 -8.16 -26.17
N LYS A 432 -16.25 -8.45 -26.43
CA LYS A 432 -16.72 -9.80 -26.86
C LYS A 432 -16.01 -10.28 -28.12
N ASN A 433 -15.93 -9.43 -29.13
CA ASN A 433 -15.34 -9.78 -30.42
C ASN A 433 -13.80 -9.80 -30.39
N GLY A 434 -13.15 -9.20 -29.34
CA GLY A 434 -11.70 -9.04 -29.29
C GLY A 434 -11.17 -7.88 -30.14
N ASP A 435 -12.05 -6.97 -30.59
CA ASP A 435 -11.67 -5.77 -31.35
C ASP A 435 -10.94 -4.76 -30.46
N TYR A 436 -11.30 -4.68 -29.15
CA TYR A 436 -10.61 -3.83 -28.21
C TYR A 436 -9.25 -4.46 -27.87
N PRO A 437 -8.11 -3.72 -28.04
CA PRO A 437 -6.77 -4.31 -27.96
C PRO A 437 -6.41 -4.90 -26.58
N LEU A 438 -7.02 -4.37 -25.51
CA LEU A 438 -6.74 -4.76 -24.12
C LEU A 438 -7.90 -5.57 -23.52
N SER A 439 -8.62 -6.32 -24.39
CA SER A 439 -9.58 -7.33 -23.93
C SER A 439 -8.85 -8.46 -23.22
N THR A 440 -9.39 -8.89 -22.08
CA THR A 440 -8.84 -9.97 -21.27
C THR A 440 -9.95 -10.90 -20.80
N TYR A 441 -9.59 -11.93 -20.06
CA TYR A 441 -10.56 -12.84 -19.45
C TYR A 441 -10.66 -12.60 -17.94
N LEU A 442 -11.87 -12.75 -17.43
CA LEU A 442 -12.12 -13.04 -16.04
C LEU A 442 -11.90 -14.54 -15.83
N TYR A 443 -11.03 -14.91 -14.90
CA TYR A 443 -10.70 -16.30 -14.61
C TYR A 443 -11.29 -16.75 -13.28
N CYS A 444 -11.71 -18.00 -13.22
CA CYS A 444 -11.77 -18.77 -12.00
C CYS A 444 -10.51 -19.64 -11.93
N VAL A 445 -9.72 -19.47 -10.88
CA VAL A 445 -8.43 -20.15 -10.70
C VAL A 445 -8.56 -21.17 -9.59
N THR A 446 -8.13 -22.41 -9.86
CA THR A 446 -8.22 -23.54 -8.92
C THR A 446 -6.90 -24.30 -8.91
N HIS A 447 -6.71 -25.14 -7.91
CA HIS A 447 -5.68 -26.16 -7.98
C HIS A 447 -5.99 -27.19 -9.06
N LYS A 448 -5.00 -27.56 -9.89
CA LYS A 448 -5.16 -28.57 -10.94
C LYS A 448 -5.66 -29.92 -10.42
N ASN A 449 -5.33 -30.24 -9.16
CA ASN A 449 -5.75 -31.45 -8.48
C ASN A 449 -6.60 -31.06 -7.25
N GLY A 450 -7.67 -30.31 -7.48
CA GLY A 450 -8.64 -29.94 -6.42
C GLY A 450 -9.29 -31.19 -5.82
N GLU A 451 -9.39 -31.22 -4.48
CA GLU A 451 -9.88 -32.40 -3.75
C GLU A 451 -11.41 -32.45 -3.63
N LYS A 452 -12.07 -31.29 -3.66
CA LYS A 452 -13.53 -31.20 -3.52
C LYS A 452 -14.23 -31.46 -4.86
N GLU A 453 -15.12 -32.45 -4.90
CA GLU A 453 -15.93 -32.76 -6.09
C GLU A 453 -16.76 -31.56 -6.56
N ASN A 454 -17.23 -30.74 -5.63
CA ASN A 454 -18.09 -29.60 -5.94
C ASN A 454 -17.35 -28.44 -6.63
N ILE A 455 -16.01 -28.39 -6.61
CA ILE A 455 -15.24 -27.42 -7.41
C ILE A 455 -15.55 -27.60 -8.89
N LYS A 456 -15.52 -28.84 -9.38
CA LYS A 456 -15.82 -29.13 -10.78
C LYS A 456 -17.28 -28.79 -11.14
N LYS A 457 -18.24 -29.16 -10.27
CA LYS A 457 -19.66 -28.84 -10.46
C LYS A 457 -19.88 -27.33 -10.54
N LEU A 458 -19.19 -26.56 -9.69
CA LEU A 458 -19.29 -25.11 -9.68
C LEU A 458 -18.61 -24.47 -10.90
N LEU A 459 -17.50 -25.02 -11.38
CA LEU A 459 -16.88 -24.60 -12.65
C LEU A 459 -17.82 -24.86 -13.84
N ASP A 460 -18.42 -26.05 -13.92
CA ASP A 460 -19.39 -26.38 -14.96
C ASP A 460 -20.62 -25.47 -14.88
N TYR A 461 -21.07 -25.12 -13.68
CA TYR A 461 -22.15 -24.16 -13.47
C TYR A 461 -21.78 -22.74 -13.93
N LEU A 462 -20.59 -22.24 -13.62
CA LEU A 462 -20.11 -20.93 -14.10
C LEU A 462 -20.13 -20.84 -15.63
N LEU A 463 -19.85 -21.93 -16.34
CA LEU A 463 -19.87 -22.02 -17.79
C LEU A 463 -21.27 -22.31 -18.39
N SER A 464 -22.26 -22.64 -17.55
CA SER A 464 -23.64 -22.89 -17.94
C SER A 464 -24.37 -21.60 -18.34
N PRO A 465 -25.55 -21.70 -19.02
CA PRO A 465 -26.36 -20.52 -19.33
C PRO A 465 -26.72 -19.68 -18.07
N GLN A 466 -27.01 -20.32 -16.94
CA GLN A 466 -27.34 -19.61 -15.69
C GLN A 466 -26.13 -18.89 -15.10
N GLY A 467 -24.97 -19.55 -15.06
CA GLY A 467 -23.72 -18.92 -14.60
C GLY A 467 -23.31 -17.75 -15.49
N GLN A 468 -23.41 -17.91 -16.82
CA GLN A 468 -23.12 -16.83 -17.77
C GLN A 468 -24.10 -15.66 -17.66
N TYR A 469 -25.39 -15.94 -17.39
CA TYR A 469 -26.38 -14.91 -17.11
C TYR A 469 -25.99 -14.08 -15.87
N ILE A 470 -25.58 -14.72 -14.77
CA ILE A 470 -25.14 -14.01 -13.57
C ILE A 470 -23.93 -13.12 -13.88
N ILE A 471 -22.94 -13.65 -14.61
CA ILE A 471 -21.73 -12.90 -14.99
C ILE A 471 -22.10 -11.67 -15.86
N GLU A 472 -22.99 -11.83 -16.84
CA GLU A 472 -23.42 -10.73 -17.71
C GLU A 472 -24.26 -9.69 -16.98
N GLN A 473 -25.20 -10.12 -16.12
CA GLN A 473 -26.03 -9.20 -15.35
C GLN A 473 -25.25 -8.46 -14.24
N THR A 474 -24.14 -9.03 -13.78
CA THR A 474 -23.23 -8.32 -12.87
C THR A 474 -22.49 -7.19 -13.61
N GLY A 475 -22.32 -7.27 -14.93
CA GLY A 475 -21.69 -6.21 -15.74
C GLY A 475 -20.46 -6.65 -16.53
N TYR A 476 -20.02 -7.88 -16.41
CA TYR A 476 -18.97 -8.47 -17.25
C TYR A 476 -19.50 -8.89 -18.61
N CYS A 477 -18.60 -9.19 -19.55
CA CYS A 477 -19.01 -9.78 -20.81
C CYS A 477 -19.00 -11.31 -20.72
N GLY A 478 -20.09 -11.97 -21.12
CA GLY A 478 -20.12 -13.42 -21.23
C GLY A 478 -19.13 -13.95 -22.27
N LEU A 479 -18.85 -15.25 -22.20
CA LEU A 479 -17.91 -15.92 -23.12
C LEU A 479 -18.47 -16.09 -24.54
N LYS A 480 -19.80 -16.15 -24.67
CA LYS A 480 -20.51 -16.39 -25.97
C LYS A 480 -21.19 -15.13 -26.46
#